data_d6725a95940e1c6e5eb7d3731081c4fd
#
_entry.id   d6725a95940e1c6e5eb7d3731081c4fd
#
_cell.length_a   1.000
_cell.length_b   1.000
_cell.length_c   1.000
_cell.angle_alpha   90.00
_cell.angle_beta   90.00
_cell.angle_gamma   90.00
#
_symmetry.space_group_name_H-M   'P 1'
#
loop_
_entity.id
_entity.type
_entity.pdbx_description
1 polymer ?
#
loop_
_entity_poly.entity_id
_entity_poly.type
_entity_poly.pdbx_seq_one_letter_code
_entity_poly.pdbx_strand_id
1 'polypeptide(L)'
;MILESSQTDASSPELEDIINADFHGTLMDGSVFWSSIEIGEPLTIQLSQLIPGCQKVISLMQEGDFWRVFIHPDLAYGKEGRPTIPPNSVLTFDIKLHAIER
;
A
#
# COMPACT_ATOMS: atom_id res chain seq x y z
N MET A 1 -3.05 -9.06 -7.10
CA MET A 1 -3.64 -10.30 -6.54
C MET A 1 -4.43 -9.98 -5.28
N ILE A 2 -5.66 -10.42 -5.22
CA ILE A 2 -6.50 -10.26 -4.04
C ILE A 2 -6.24 -11.42 -3.11
N LEU A 3 -5.75 -11.15 -1.89
CA LEU A 3 -5.48 -12.18 -0.88
C LEU A 3 -6.72 -12.47 -0.05
N GLU A 4 -7.45 -11.42 0.31
CA GLU A 4 -8.75 -11.51 0.98
C GLU A 4 -9.61 -10.40 0.46
N SER A 5 -10.90 -10.67 0.25
CA SER A 5 -11.86 -9.67 -0.20
C SER A 5 -12.94 -9.50 0.85
N SER A 6 -13.18 -8.24 1.22
CA SER A 6 -14.33 -7.88 2.02
C SER A 6 -15.57 -8.03 1.15
N GLN A 7 -16.61 -8.66 1.65
CA GLN A 7 -17.87 -8.81 0.90
C GLN A 7 -18.90 -7.79 1.36
N THR A 8 -18.43 -6.59 1.65
CA THR A 8 -19.30 -5.50 2.08
C THR A 8 -19.62 -4.57 0.92
N ASP A 9 -20.71 -3.84 1.04
CA ASP A 9 -21.06 -2.78 0.09
C ASP A 9 -20.43 -1.45 0.49
N ALA A 10 -19.41 -1.47 1.35
CA ALA A 10 -18.73 -0.27 1.81
C ALA A 10 -18.03 0.42 0.63
N SER A 11 -18.01 1.73 0.65
CA SER A 11 -17.32 2.50 -0.37
C SER A 11 -15.81 2.43 -0.16
N SER A 12 -15.06 2.65 -1.25
CA SER A 12 -13.61 2.77 -1.20
C SER A 12 -13.19 4.16 -0.72
N PRO A 13 -11.96 4.30 -0.23
CA PRO A 13 -11.49 5.60 0.25
C PRO A 13 -11.21 6.57 -0.90
N GLU A 14 -11.33 7.85 -0.61
CA GLU A 14 -10.93 8.92 -1.50
C GLU A 14 -9.56 9.47 -1.07
N LEU A 15 -8.93 10.26 -1.91
CA LEU A 15 -7.57 10.77 -1.64
C LEU A 15 -7.48 11.60 -0.37
N GLU A 16 -8.55 12.32 0.00
CA GLU A 16 -8.60 13.14 1.21
C GLU A 16 -8.85 12.33 2.47
N ASP A 17 -9.29 11.08 2.33
CA ASP A 17 -9.63 10.25 3.48
C ASP A 17 -8.37 9.83 4.22
N ILE A 18 -8.49 9.73 5.54
CA ILE A 18 -7.46 9.13 6.38
C ILE A 18 -7.76 7.64 6.48
N ILE A 19 -6.77 6.82 6.22
CA ILE A 19 -6.90 5.38 6.27
C ILE A 19 -6.04 4.79 7.39
N ASN A 20 -6.45 3.64 7.88
CA ASN A 20 -5.66 2.80 8.77
C ASN A 20 -5.40 1.49 8.04
N ALA A 21 -4.14 1.17 7.79
CA ALA A 21 -3.78 0.02 6.98
C ALA A 21 -2.44 -0.56 7.40
N ASP A 22 -2.28 -1.86 7.15
CA ASP A 22 -0.99 -2.52 7.25
C ASP A 22 -0.35 -2.64 5.86
N PHE A 23 0.96 -2.47 5.84
CA PHE A 23 1.77 -2.56 4.63
C PHE A 23 2.96 -3.47 4.87
N HIS A 24 3.25 -4.32 3.92
CA HIS A 24 4.48 -5.11 3.90
C HIS A 24 5.10 -4.97 2.51
N GLY A 25 6.17 -4.18 2.42
CA GLY A 25 6.80 -3.85 1.13
C GLY A 25 8.10 -4.60 0.93
N THR A 26 8.24 -5.25 -0.21
CA THR A 26 9.44 -6.01 -0.56
C THR A 26 9.93 -5.61 -1.95
N LEU A 27 11.23 -5.81 -2.16
CA LEU A 27 11.88 -5.68 -3.45
C LEU A 27 11.79 -7.00 -4.21
N MET A 28 12.21 -7.00 -5.48
CA MET A 28 12.16 -8.21 -6.31
C MET A 28 13.02 -9.35 -5.77
N ASP A 29 14.08 -9.04 -5.02
CA ASP A 29 14.93 -10.05 -4.39
C ASP A 29 14.36 -10.60 -3.08
N GLY A 30 13.18 -10.13 -2.68
CA GLY A 30 12.51 -10.56 -1.47
C GLY A 30 12.89 -9.78 -0.21
N SER A 31 13.83 -8.84 -0.30
CA SER A 31 14.20 -8.05 0.88
C SER A 31 13.08 -7.06 1.23
N VAL A 32 12.84 -6.92 2.53
CA VAL A 32 11.83 -6.00 3.06
C VAL A 32 12.44 -4.61 3.14
N PHE A 33 11.81 -3.62 2.51
CA PHE A 33 12.26 -2.24 2.64
C PHE A 33 11.39 -1.45 3.63
N TRP A 34 10.18 -1.90 3.92
CA TRP A 34 9.30 -1.28 4.90
C TRP A 34 8.17 -2.22 5.25
N SER A 35 7.84 -2.32 6.54
CA SER A 35 6.74 -3.17 6.97
C SER A 35 6.15 -2.65 8.28
N SER A 36 4.88 -2.25 8.24
CA SER A 36 4.14 -1.92 9.45
C SER A 36 3.86 -3.18 10.26
N ILE A 37 3.76 -4.34 9.60
CA ILE A 37 3.52 -5.62 10.26
C ILE A 37 4.70 -5.99 11.15
N GLU A 38 5.94 -5.80 10.67
CA GLU A 38 7.14 -6.08 11.47
C GLU A 38 7.32 -5.08 12.61
N ILE A 39 6.88 -3.84 12.40
CA ILE A 39 6.88 -2.81 13.47
C ILE A 39 5.83 -3.12 14.53
N GLY A 40 4.73 -3.78 14.13
CA GLY A 40 3.65 -4.14 15.04
C GLY A 40 2.53 -3.12 15.15
N GLU A 41 2.53 -2.09 14.30
CA GLU A 41 1.49 -1.05 14.31
C GLU A 41 1.06 -0.71 12.90
N PRO A 42 -0.26 -0.70 12.62
CA PRO A 42 -0.76 -0.19 11.34
C PRO A 42 -0.43 1.29 11.16
N LEU A 43 -0.34 1.71 9.90
CA LEU A 43 -0.11 3.11 9.56
C LEU A 43 -1.46 3.82 9.44
N THR A 44 -1.58 4.97 10.10
CA THR A 44 -2.73 5.88 9.94
C THR A 44 -2.23 7.09 9.17
N ILE A 45 -2.75 7.29 7.96
CA ILE A 45 -2.23 8.32 7.05
C ILE A 45 -3.33 8.75 6.08
N GLN A 46 -3.25 10.01 5.62
CA GLN A 46 -4.11 10.47 4.53
C GLN A 46 -3.65 9.78 3.23
N LEU A 47 -4.61 9.24 2.48
CA LEU A 47 -4.29 8.45 1.28
C LEU A 47 -3.43 9.22 0.29
N SER A 48 -3.67 10.52 0.13
CA SER A 48 -2.93 11.37 -0.81
C SER A 48 -1.44 11.49 -0.50
N GLN A 49 -1.00 11.11 0.71
CA GLN A 49 0.41 11.19 1.11
C GLN A 49 1.22 9.95 0.75
N LEU A 50 0.57 8.92 0.23
CA LEU A 50 1.25 7.71 -0.21
C LEU A 50 1.77 7.86 -1.65
N ILE A 51 2.65 6.95 -2.07
CA ILE A 51 3.12 6.93 -3.47
C ILE A 51 1.94 6.71 -4.42
N PRO A 52 2.05 7.20 -5.67
CA PRO A 52 0.93 7.12 -6.61
C PRO A 52 0.37 5.71 -6.80
N GLY A 53 1.23 4.69 -6.83
CA GLY A 53 0.77 3.31 -6.97
C GLY A 53 -0.13 2.87 -5.83
N CYS A 54 0.24 3.21 -4.60
CA CYS A 54 -0.59 2.89 -3.43
C CYS A 54 -1.89 3.68 -3.43
N GLN A 55 -1.85 4.94 -3.86
CA GLN A 55 -3.08 5.74 -3.99
C GLN A 55 -4.08 5.08 -4.93
N LYS A 56 -3.61 4.61 -6.09
CA LYS A 56 -4.47 3.97 -7.08
C LYS A 56 -5.07 2.66 -6.56
N VAL A 57 -4.24 1.83 -5.94
CA VAL A 57 -4.66 0.51 -5.44
C VAL A 57 -5.66 0.67 -4.30
N ILE A 58 -5.33 1.47 -3.30
CA ILE A 58 -6.17 1.60 -2.11
C ILE A 58 -7.49 2.28 -2.45
N SER A 59 -7.51 3.16 -3.44
CA SER A 59 -8.76 3.79 -3.89
C SER A 59 -9.74 2.78 -4.50
N LEU A 60 -9.30 1.56 -4.80
CA LEU A 60 -10.14 0.47 -5.29
C LEU A 60 -10.50 -0.53 -4.19
N MET A 61 -9.84 -0.45 -3.04
CA MET A 61 -10.05 -1.39 -1.93
C MET A 61 -11.21 -0.96 -1.04
N GLN A 62 -11.76 -1.92 -0.32
CA GLN A 62 -12.76 -1.68 0.73
C GLN A 62 -12.19 -2.09 2.08
N GLU A 63 -12.80 -1.60 3.16
CA GLU A 63 -12.38 -1.99 4.50
C GLU A 63 -12.43 -3.51 4.63
N GLY A 64 -11.35 -4.09 5.14
CA GLY A 64 -11.19 -5.53 5.30
C GLY A 64 -10.49 -6.22 4.15
N ASP A 65 -10.30 -5.57 3.01
CA ASP A 65 -9.59 -6.17 1.89
C ASP A 65 -8.10 -6.33 2.21
N PHE A 66 -7.54 -7.43 1.71
CA PHE A 66 -6.11 -7.71 1.82
C PHE A 66 -5.61 -8.09 0.42
N TRP A 67 -4.75 -7.23 -0.17
CA TRP A 67 -4.29 -7.38 -1.55
C TRP A 67 -2.77 -7.40 -1.62
N ARG A 68 -2.25 -8.24 -2.53
CA ARG A 68 -0.85 -8.14 -2.94
C ARG A 68 -0.80 -7.46 -4.29
N VAL A 69 0.01 -6.41 -4.39
CA VAL A 69 0.10 -5.61 -5.60
C VAL A 69 1.56 -5.40 -5.99
N PHE A 70 1.78 -5.26 -7.29
CA PHE A 70 3.10 -4.97 -7.85
C PHE A 70 3.04 -3.56 -8.43
N ILE A 71 3.97 -2.70 -7.99
CA ILE A 71 3.94 -1.30 -8.35
C ILE A 71 5.15 -0.99 -9.22
N HIS A 72 4.86 -0.49 -10.43
CA HIS A 72 5.89 -0.06 -11.37
C HIS A 72 6.68 1.13 -10.79
N PRO A 73 8.00 1.22 -11.02
CA PRO A 73 8.79 2.32 -10.48
C PRO A 73 8.27 3.70 -10.83
N ASP A 74 7.63 3.89 -11.98
CA ASP A 74 7.04 5.19 -12.36
C ASP A 74 5.93 5.63 -11.40
N LEU A 75 5.33 4.71 -10.67
CA LEU A 75 4.29 4.99 -9.68
C LEU A 75 4.83 4.87 -8.25
N ALA A 76 6.13 4.78 -8.09
CA ALA A 76 6.81 4.63 -6.81
C ALA A 76 7.98 5.62 -6.74
N TYR A 77 9.22 5.13 -6.68
CA TYR A 77 10.38 5.99 -6.47
C TYR A 77 11.23 6.20 -7.73
N GLY A 78 10.81 5.64 -8.85
CA GLY A 78 11.33 5.94 -10.18
C GLY A 78 12.82 5.70 -10.34
N LYS A 79 13.43 6.57 -11.15
CA LYS A 79 14.87 6.50 -11.49
C LYS A 79 15.78 6.89 -10.34
N GLU A 80 15.27 7.65 -9.38
CA GLU A 80 16.08 8.13 -8.26
C GLU A 80 16.21 7.10 -7.14
N GLY A 81 15.15 6.33 -6.92
CA GLY A 81 15.12 5.38 -5.81
C GLY A 81 15.12 6.05 -4.45
N ARG A 82 15.54 5.30 -3.45
CA ARG A 82 15.71 5.73 -2.05
C ARG A 82 16.92 4.99 -1.48
N PRO A 83 17.43 5.37 -0.31
CA PRO A 83 18.60 4.67 0.25
C PRO A 83 18.45 3.16 0.35
N THR A 84 17.24 2.66 0.62
CA THR A 84 16.95 1.23 0.73
C THR A 84 16.26 0.66 -0.50
N ILE A 85 16.00 1.49 -1.51
CA ILE A 85 15.27 1.08 -2.72
C ILE A 85 16.11 1.47 -3.94
N PRO A 86 16.68 0.50 -4.67
CA PRO A 86 17.46 0.81 -5.87
C PRO A 86 16.64 1.54 -6.93
N PRO A 87 17.30 2.32 -7.80
CA PRO A 87 16.60 2.96 -8.91
C PRO A 87 15.85 1.96 -9.78
N ASN A 88 14.71 2.37 -10.30
CA ASN A 88 13.87 1.58 -11.21
C ASN A 88 13.39 0.26 -10.61
N SER A 89 13.10 0.25 -9.30
CA SER A 89 12.64 -0.96 -8.62
C SER A 89 11.14 -1.14 -8.73
N VAL A 90 10.71 -2.34 -9.11
CA VAL A 90 9.33 -2.77 -8.96
C VAL A 90 9.15 -3.12 -7.49
N LEU A 91 8.10 -2.59 -6.86
CA LEU A 91 7.79 -2.85 -5.47
C LEU A 91 6.63 -3.82 -5.36
N THR A 92 6.73 -4.76 -4.41
CA THR A 92 5.62 -5.63 -4.06
C THR A 92 5.08 -5.18 -2.71
N PHE A 93 3.79 -4.90 -2.65
CA PHE A 93 3.13 -4.55 -1.40
C PHE A 93 2.03 -5.54 -1.07
N ASP A 94 2.03 -6.02 0.16
CA ASP A 94 0.85 -6.65 0.75
C ASP A 94 0.18 -5.58 1.60
N ILE A 95 -1.07 -5.25 1.26
CA ILE A 95 -1.79 -4.14 1.90
C ILE A 95 -3.10 -4.67 2.46
N LYS A 96 -3.31 -4.46 3.76
CA LYS A 96 -4.59 -4.73 4.40
C LYS A 96 -5.21 -3.41 4.84
N LEU A 97 -6.34 -3.06 4.25
CA LEU A 97 -7.08 -1.85 4.61
C LEU A 97 -8.00 -2.17 5.78
N HIS A 98 -7.64 -1.67 6.98
CA HIS A 98 -8.41 -1.94 8.19
C HIS A 98 -9.62 -1.02 8.31
N ALA A 99 -9.43 0.28 8.06
CA ALA A 99 -10.50 1.26 8.28
C ALA A 99 -10.28 2.51 7.44
N ILE A 100 -11.38 3.17 7.15
CA ILE A 100 -11.41 4.50 6.53
C ILE A 100 -11.97 5.43 7.60
N GLU A 101 -11.14 6.38 8.03
CA GLU A 101 -11.54 7.33 9.06
C GLU A 101 -12.10 8.60 8.40
N ARG A 102 -13.39 8.79 8.54
CA ARG A 102 -14.12 9.92 7.95
C ARG A 102 -14.75 10.79 9.01
#